data_80fbff11e98a7006f2000a0ade479200
#
_entry.id   80fbff11e98a7006f2000a0ade479200
#
_cell.length_a   1.000
_cell.length_b   1.000
_cell.length_c   1.000
_cell.angle_alpha   90.00
_cell.angle_beta   90.00
_cell.angle_gamma   90.00
#
_symmetry.space_group_name_H-M   'P 1'
#
loop_
_entity.id
_entity.type
_entity.pdbx_description
1 polymer ?
#
loop_
_entity_poly.entity_id
_entity_poly.type
_entity_poly.pdbx_seq_one_letter_code
_entity_poly.pdbx_strand_id
1 'polypeptide(L)'
;MRRIKTLDQRTTYQEINQDKNAILDSMIIDQFSIEVPLVSYMQQSLNQLRLYGYTISQETTKKSGVQTPTSRYSTILKTYSITDPRGLGLYAAQYAIDMQEKVLLISYTSTNKSNRSTFIKSLEKISFIR
;
A
#
# COMPACT_ATOMS: atom_id res chain seq x y z
N MET A 1 -5.61 -12.35 -20.83
CA MET A 1 -5.51 -12.49 -19.82
C MET A 1 -6.17 -11.98 -18.96
N ARG A 2 -6.64 -12.13 -18.25
CA ARG A 2 -7.28 -11.73 -17.56
C ARG A 2 -7.18 -11.71 -16.19
N ARG A 3 -7.17 -12.65 -15.37
CA ARG A 3 -6.99 -12.56 -14.01
C ARG A 3 -5.67 -12.01 -13.71
N ILE A 4 -5.55 -10.97 -12.92
CA ILE A 4 -4.28 -10.34 -12.62
C ILE A 4 -3.87 -10.49 -11.17
N LYS A 5 -4.77 -10.94 -10.30
CA LYS A 5 -4.46 -11.09 -8.87
C LYS A 5 -5.25 -12.24 -8.27
N THR A 6 -4.59 -13.03 -7.46
CA THR A 6 -5.23 -14.01 -6.59
C THR A 6 -4.87 -13.65 -5.16
N LEU A 7 -5.87 -13.28 -4.38
CA LEU A 7 -5.66 -12.89 -2.98
C LEU A 7 -5.58 -14.15 -2.12
N ASP A 8 -4.42 -14.34 -1.48
CA ASP A 8 -4.21 -15.48 -0.58
C ASP A 8 -4.62 -15.14 0.83
N GLN A 9 -4.29 -13.93 1.28
CA GLN A 9 -4.49 -13.56 2.67
C GLN A 9 -4.56 -12.05 2.80
N ARG A 10 -5.47 -11.59 3.64
CA ARG A 10 -5.57 -10.17 3.94
C ARG A 10 -5.71 -9.98 5.45
N THR A 11 -4.94 -9.03 5.98
CA THR A 11 -5.05 -8.60 7.38
C THR A 11 -5.28 -7.10 7.39
N THR A 12 -6.25 -6.66 8.16
CA THR A 12 -6.61 -5.24 8.23
C THR A 12 -6.47 -4.75 9.66
N TYR A 13 -5.83 -3.59 9.81
CA TYR A 13 -5.70 -2.89 11.08
C TYR A 13 -6.30 -1.51 10.93
N GLN A 14 -7.12 -1.09 11.90
CA GLN A 14 -7.76 0.23 11.83
C GLN A 14 -7.74 0.89 13.20
N GLU A 15 -7.53 2.20 13.17
CA GLU A 15 -7.68 3.04 14.34
C GLU A 15 -8.95 3.85 14.17
N ILE A 16 -9.84 3.82 15.15
CA ILE A 16 -11.15 4.45 15.07
C ILE A 16 -11.22 5.56 16.09
N ASN A 17 -11.71 6.74 15.67
CA ASN A 17 -12.04 7.81 16.59
C ASN A 17 -13.36 7.47 17.25
N GLN A 18 -13.31 7.07 18.53
CA GLN A 18 -14.49 6.60 19.23
C GLN A 18 -15.56 7.67 19.40
N ASP A 19 -15.14 8.91 19.56
CA ASP A 19 -16.09 10.01 19.74
C ASP A 19 -16.91 10.26 18.48
N LYS A 20 -16.29 10.12 17.31
CA LYS A 20 -16.93 10.42 16.03
C LYS A 20 -17.23 9.17 15.23
N ASN A 21 -16.84 8.02 15.75
CA ASN A 21 -17.04 6.75 15.05
C ASN A 21 -16.45 6.76 13.65
N ALA A 22 -15.28 7.39 13.49
CA ALA A 22 -14.59 7.56 12.22
C ALA A 22 -13.28 6.79 12.23
N ILE A 23 -12.92 6.23 11.07
CA ILE A 23 -11.65 5.55 10.91
C ILE A 23 -10.58 6.59 10.66
N LEU A 24 -9.57 6.66 11.53
CA LEU A 24 -8.47 7.60 11.41
C LEU A 24 -7.34 7.04 10.58
N ASP A 25 -6.91 5.84 10.90
CA ASP A 25 -5.82 5.16 10.22
C ASP A 25 -6.26 3.77 9.84
N SER A 26 -5.78 3.30 8.70
CA SER A 26 -6.05 1.95 8.25
C SER A 26 -4.79 1.36 7.65
N MET A 27 -4.50 0.12 8.00
CA MET A 27 -3.40 -0.61 7.39
C MET A 27 -3.92 -1.97 6.94
N ILE A 28 -3.69 -2.29 5.68
CA ILE A 28 -4.11 -3.54 5.08
C ILE A 28 -2.86 -4.26 4.59
N ILE A 29 -2.69 -5.49 5.00
CA ILE A 29 -1.59 -6.32 4.54
C ILE A 29 -2.17 -7.43 3.69
N ASP A 30 -1.80 -7.45 2.42
CA ASP A 30 -2.25 -8.45 1.46
C ASP A 30 -1.08 -9.31 1.01
N GLN A 31 -1.35 -10.58 0.82
CA GLN A 31 -0.41 -11.50 0.20
C GLN A 31 -1.12 -12.16 -0.97
N PHE A 32 -0.52 -12.09 -2.15
CA PHE A 32 -1.20 -12.56 -3.36
C PHE A 32 -0.21 -12.84 -4.48
N SER A 33 -0.71 -13.46 -5.55
CA SER A 33 0.03 -13.67 -6.78
C SER A 33 -0.51 -12.76 -7.87
N ILE A 34 0.37 -12.28 -8.75
CA ILE A 34 -0.05 -11.47 -9.90
C ILE A 34 0.57 -12.03 -11.16
N GLU A 35 -0.07 -11.73 -12.30
CA GLU A 35 0.41 -12.16 -13.60
C GLU A 35 0.89 -11.00 -14.46
N VAL A 36 0.95 -9.79 -13.87
CA VAL A 36 1.45 -8.59 -14.54
C VAL A 36 2.58 -8.02 -13.69
N PRO A 37 3.44 -7.17 -14.27
CA PRO A 37 4.48 -6.54 -13.45
C PRO A 37 3.87 -5.78 -12.28
N LEU A 38 4.58 -5.79 -11.15
CA LEU A 38 4.08 -5.17 -9.93
C LEU A 38 3.80 -3.67 -10.13
N VAL A 39 4.67 -2.97 -10.84
CA VAL A 39 4.46 -1.55 -11.11
C VAL A 39 3.12 -1.33 -11.84
N SER A 40 2.84 -2.18 -12.82
CA SER A 40 1.58 -2.08 -13.57
C SER A 40 0.38 -2.35 -12.68
N TYR A 41 0.49 -3.35 -11.81
CA TYR A 41 -0.60 -3.67 -10.90
C TYR A 41 -0.90 -2.48 -9.97
N MET A 42 0.15 -1.88 -9.41
CA MET A 42 -0.03 -0.75 -8.50
C MET A 42 -0.64 0.45 -9.23
N GLN A 43 -0.21 0.70 -10.47
CA GLN A 43 -0.77 1.80 -11.24
C GLN A 43 -2.23 1.54 -11.59
N GLN A 44 -2.58 0.30 -11.91
CA GLN A 44 -3.97 -0.05 -12.20
C GLN A 44 -4.85 0.15 -10.98
N SER A 45 -4.33 -0.12 -9.78
CA SER A 45 -5.08 0.11 -8.56
C SER A 45 -5.45 1.59 -8.39
N LEU A 46 -4.51 2.49 -8.68
CA LEU A 46 -4.78 3.92 -8.60
C LEU A 46 -5.77 4.35 -9.68
N ASN A 47 -5.64 3.82 -10.89
CA ASN A 47 -6.57 4.14 -11.97
C ASN A 47 -7.99 3.70 -11.61
N GLN A 48 -8.11 2.58 -10.91
CA GLN A 48 -9.41 2.10 -10.45
C GLN A 48 -10.05 3.09 -9.48
N LEU A 49 -9.26 3.64 -8.56
CA LEU A 49 -9.76 4.65 -7.63
C LEU A 49 -10.26 5.89 -8.39
N ARG A 50 -9.51 6.31 -9.41
CA ARG A 50 -9.93 7.46 -10.22
C ARG A 50 -11.26 7.20 -10.91
N LEU A 51 -11.48 5.97 -11.37
CA LEU A 51 -12.73 5.61 -12.01
C LEU A 51 -13.91 5.69 -11.06
N TYR A 52 -13.67 5.49 -9.75
CA TYR A 52 -14.71 5.59 -8.75
C TYR A 52 -14.90 7.00 -8.22
N GLY A 53 -14.23 7.99 -8.83
CA GLY A 53 -14.43 9.38 -8.46
C GLY A 53 -13.44 9.92 -7.45
N TYR A 54 -12.43 9.14 -7.08
CA TYR A 54 -11.38 9.62 -6.18
C TYR A 54 -10.38 10.46 -6.96
N THR A 55 -9.87 11.50 -6.33
CA THR A 55 -8.80 12.32 -6.89
C THR A 55 -7.49 11.89 -6.25
N ILE A 56 -6.52 11.53 -7.08
CA ILE A 56 -5.19 11.10 -6.63
C ILE A 56 -4.21 12.19 -7.01
N SER A 57 -3.40 12.64 -6.05
CA SER A 57 -2.42 13.69 -6.30
C SER A 57 -1.15 13.41 -5.53
N GLN A 58 -0.08 14.14 -5.85
CA GLN A 58 1.22 14.07 -5.18
C GLN A 58 1.78 12.64 -5.17
N GLU A 59 1.65 11.97 -6.30
CA GLU A 59 2.16 10.61 -6.43
C GLU A 59 3.69 10.61 -6.44
N THR A 60 4.28 9.69 -5.66
CA THR A 60 5.71 9.41 -5.72
C THR A 60 5.90 7.91 -5.82
N THR A 61 7.00 7.48 -6.42
CA THR A 61 7.34 6.07 -6.51
C THR A 61 8.83 5.93 -6.24
N LYS A 62 9.18 5.07 -5.31
CA LYS A 62 10.57 4.79 -4.97
C LYS A 62 10.80 3.30 -5.08
N LYS A 63 11.77 2.90 -5.89
CA LYS A 63 12.13 1.49 -6.06
C LYS A 63 13.39 1.22 -5.27
N SER A 64 13.42 0.09 -4.59
CA SER A 64 14.55 -0.31 -3.77
C SER A 64 14.57 -1.83 -3.68
N GLY A 65 15.19 -2.35 -2.64
CA GLY A 65 15.25 -3.77 -2.40
C GLY A 65 15.44 -4.07 -0.94
N VAL A 66 15.10 -5.29 -0.56
CA VAL A 66 15.30 -5.77 0.78
C VAL A 66 16.07 -7.07 0.70
N GLN A 67 17.07 -7.21 1.60
CA GLN A 67 17.96 -8.36 1.60
C GLN A 67 17.55 -9.30 2.73
N THR A 68 17.41 -10.57 2.39
CA THR A 68 17.27 -11.64 3.40
C THR A 68 18.54 -12.48 3.38
N PRO A 69 18.71 -13.40 4.33
CA PRO A 69 19.90 -14.26 4.31
C PRO A 69 20.06 -15.07 3.03
N THR A 70 18.98 -15.37 2.32
CA THR A 70 19.02 -16.24 1.15
C THR A 70 18.67 -15.55 -0.15
N SER A 71 18.09 -14.34 -0.10
CA SER A 71 17.57 -13.72 -1.31
C SER A 71 17.52 -12.22 -1.17
N ARG A 72 17.42 -11.55 -2.31
CA ARG A 72 17.14 -10.12 -2.35
C ARG A 72 15.86 -9.92 -3.15
N TYR A 73 14.94 -9.16 -2.58
CA TYR A 73 13.65 -8.90 -3.21
C TYR A 73 13.52 -7.42 -3.57
N SER A 74 12.92 -7.16 -4.72
CA SER A 74 12.63 -5.79 -5.15
C SER A 74 11.46 -5.24 -4.36
N THR A 75 11.53 -3.95 -4.02
CA THR A 75 10.45 -3.27 -3.30
C THR A 75 10.04 -2.02 -4.04
N ILE A 76 8.79 -1.63 -3.86
CA ILE A 76 8.25 -0.39 -4.40
C ILE A 76 7.50 0.31 -3.29
N LEU A 77 7.86 1.56 -3.03
CA LEU A 77 7.11 2.40 -2.11
C LEU A 77 6.41 3.47 -2.93
N LYS A 78 5.09 3.52 -2.84
CA LYS A 78 4.29 4.52 -3.54
C LYS A 78 3.55 5.33 -2.51
N THR A 79 3.63 6.65 -2.61
CA THR A 79 2.88 7.54 -1.73
C THR A 79 2.04 8.47 -2.59
N TYR A 80 0.89 8.85 -2.05
CA TYR A 80 -0.01 9.75 -2.75
C TYR A 80 -1.04 10.29 -1.76
N SER A 81 -1.78 11.31 -2.22
CA SER A 81 -2.91 11.85 -1.47
C SER A 81 -4.19 11.46 -2.19
N ILE A 82 -5.21 11.13 -1.42
CA ILE A 82 -6.51 10.74 -1.96
C ILE A 82 -7.55 11.72 -1.46
N THR A 83 -8.42 12.20 -2.35
CA THR A 83 -9.61 12.93 -1.96
C THR A 83 -10.80 12.14 -2.47
N ASP A 84 -11.72 11.78 -1.58
CA ASP A 84 -12.89 11.02 -1.99
C ASP A 84 -13.92 11.93 -2.64
N PRO A 85 -14.97 11.38 -3.25
CA PRO A 85 -15.97 12.20 -3.95
C PRO A 85 -16.66 13.23 -3.05
N ARG A 86 -16.62 13.04 -1.72
CA ARG A 86 -17.22 13.98 -0.78
C ARG A 86 -16.25 15.04 -0.32
N GLY A 87 -14.98 14.96 -0.73
CA GLY A 87 -13.97 15.93 -0.37
C GLY A 87 -13.12 15.55 0.82
N LEU A 88 -13.29 14.35 1.39
CA LEU A 88 -12.47 13.90 2.49
C LEU A 88 -11.08 13.53 1.97
N GLY A 89 -10.05 14.09 2.58
CA GLY A 89 -8.68 13.86 2.17
C GLY A 89 -7.98 12.84 3.06
N LEU A 90 -7.17 11.99 2.42
CA LEU A 90 -6.37 10.99 3.10
C LEU A 90 -4.96 10.98 2.54
N TYR A 91 -4.00 10.63 3.38
CA TYR A 91 -2.60 10.43 2.97
C TYR A 91 -2.34 8.94 2.91
N ALA A 92 -1.81 8.47 1.79
CA ALA A 92 -1.67 7.05 1.54
C ALA A 92 -0.22 6.66 1.26
N ALA A 93 0.13 5.45 1.63
CA ALA A 93 1.40 4.83 1.27
C ALA A 93 1.15 3.36 0.99
N GLN A 94 1.78 2.85 -0.06
CA GLN A 94 1.75 1.43 -0.37
C GLN A 94 3.17 0.94 -0.50
N TYR A 95 3.51 -0.09 0.25
CA TYR A 95 4.82 -0.70 0.22
C TYR A 95 4.67 -2.14 -0.25
N ALA A 96 5.29 -2.45 -1.37
CA ALA A 96 5.17 -3.76 -1.98
C ALA A 96 6.53 -4.45 -2.02
N ILE A 97 6.55 -5.72 -1.66
CA ILE A 97 7.74 -6.56 -1.75
C ILE A 97 7.44 -7.66 -2.75
N ASP A 98 8.22 -7.70 -3.82
CA ASP A 98 8.05 -8.68 -4.88
C ASP A 98 8.92 -9.89 -4.56
N MET A 99 8.29 -10.94 -4.04
CA MET A 99 9.00 -12.17 -3.69
C MET A 99 8.90 -13.20 -4.80
N GLN A 100 8.63 -12.73 -6.02
CA GLN A 100 8.56 -13.50 -7.25
C GLN A 100 7.29 -14.33 -7.36
N GLU A 101 7.13 -15.36 -6.55
CA GLU A 101 5.91 -16.16 -6.58
C GLU A 101 4.77 -15.47 -5.87
N LYS A 102 5.08 -14.63 -4.92
CA LYS A 102 4.10 -13.91 -4.12
C LYS A 102 4.50 -12.46 -4.01
N VAL A 103 3.52 -11.62 -3.80
CA VAL A 103 3.72 -10.21 -3.48
C VAL A 103 3.14 -9.95 -2.09
N LEU A 104 3.91 -9.26 -1.28
CA LEU A 104 3.42 -8.74 0.00
C LEU A 104 3.16 -7.25 -0.20
N LEU A 105 1.94 -6.81 0.01
CA LEU A 105 1.56 -5.41 -0.18
C LEU A 105 0.99 -4.88 1.12
N ILE A 106 1.61 -3.82 1.64
CA ILE A 106 1.12 -3.13 2.82
C ILE A 106 0.56 -1.79 2.35
N SER A 107 -0.74 -1.59 2.56
CA SER A 107 -1.43 -0.36 2.19
C SER A 107 -1.81 0.39 3.46
N TYR A 108 -1.42 1.64 3.56
CA TYR A 108 -1.64 2.46 4.74
C TYR A 108 -2.32 3.76 4.33
N THR A 109 -3.36 4.15 5.05
CA THR A 109 -4.01 5.44 4.88
C THR A 109 -4.20 6.11 6.22
N SER A 110 -4.13 7.43 6.24
CA SER A 110 -4.31 8.22 7.45
C SER A 110 -4.85 9.58 7.09
N THR A 111 -5.61 10.17 8.00
CA THR A 111 -6.03 11.56 7.88
C THR A 111 -4.90 12.51 8.28
N ASN A 112 -3.79 11.99 8.79
CA ASN A 112 -2.68 12.77 9.33
C ASN A 112 -1.40 12.47 8.55
N LYS A 113 -0.83 13.50 7.93
CA LYS A 113 0.37 13.33 7.12
C LYS A 113 1.56 12.86 7.95
N SER A 114 1.66 13.30 9.21
CA SER A 114 2.76 12.88 10.10
C SER A 114 2.69 11.39 10.37
N ASN A 115 1.49 10.83 10.51
CA ASN A 115 1.33 9.40 10.72
C ASN A 115 1.83 8.61 9.52
N ARG A 116 1.57 9.10 8.29
CA ARG A 116 2.10 8.46 7.10
C ARG A 116 3.63 8.49 7.11
N SER A 117 4.22 9.61 7.50
CA SER A 117 5.68 9.72 7.58
C SER A 117 6.25 8.74 8.59
N THR A 118 5.61 8.60 9.74
CA THR A 118 6.03 7.64 10.76
C THR A 118 5.94 6.21 10.24
N PHE A 119 4.87 5.89 9.52
CA PHE A 119 4.71 4.59 8.92
C PHE A 119 5.85 4.31 7.94
N ILE A 120 6.16 5.27 7.07
CA ILE A 120 7.22 5.09 6.07
C ILE A 120 8.56 4.85 6.76
N LYS A 121 8.86 5.60 7.82
CA LYS A 121 10.10 5.40 8.56
C LYS A 121 10.17 4.01 9.18
N SER A 122 9.04 3.49 9.64
CA SER A 122 9.02 2.17 10.25
C SER A 122 9.31 1.06 9.23
N LEU A 123 9.08 1.31 7.95
CA LEU A 123 9.38 0.32 6.92
C LEU A 123 10.88 0.03 6.82
N GLU A 124 11.71 0.99 7.20
CA GLU A 124 13.16 0.81 7.16
C GLU A 124 13.63 -0.21 8.19
N LYS A 125 12.78 -0.51 9.17
CA LYS A 125 13.12 -1.45 10.23
C LYS A 125 12.58 -2.85 9.94
N ILE A 126 11.90 -3.03 8.82
CA ILE A 126 11.38 -4.35 8.47
C ILE A 126 12.54 -5.27 8.14
N SER A 127 12.54 -6.42 8.77
CA SER A 127 13.51 -7.45 8.48
C SER A 127 12.79 -8.79 8.37
N PHE A 128 13.39 -9.68 7.61
CA PHE A 128 12.84 -11.02 7.43
C PHE A 128 13.68 -11.99 8.24
N ILE A 129 13.04 -12.64 9.19
CA ILE A 129 13.68 -13.58 10.08
C ILE A 129 13.22 -14.98 9.71
N ARG A 130 14.17 -15.87 9.64
CA ARG A 130 13.85 -17.24 9.30
C ARG A 130 13.84 -18.11 10.43
#